data_eec0da44f56de2cde097432e21395a2d
#
_entry.id   eec0da44f56de2cde097432e21395a2d
#
_cell.length_a   1.000
_cell.length_b   1.000
_cell.length_c   1.000
_cell.angle_alpha   90.00
_cell.angle_beta   90.00
_cell.angle_gamma   90.00
#
_symmetry.space_group_name_H-M   'P 1'
#
loop_
_entity.id
_entity.type
_entity.pdbx_description
1 polymer ?
#
loop_
_entity_poly.entity_id
_entity_poly.type
_entity_poly.pdbx_seq_one_letter_code
_entity_poly.pdbx_strand_id
1 'polypeptide(L)'
;MKILMQQRKIESLTDNIGIVFGPSTAEYKITIITNPCCYWCKELHKEIHNLLWSRSNIKIQIIFNVPSSSSNMELEVSRAILGSAASPSTYYASNEILDFWFEKSYNNLSLFKKRFIFPKTILEAQDNKINEMYFWCNSEKLYTTPSIFINGFLMPDEYELKEVLYMI
;
A
#
# COMPACT_ATOMS: atom_id res chain seq x y z
N MET A 1 23.38 0.82 2.63
CA MET A 1 23.01 -0.05 3.79
C MET A 1 23.31 0.59 5.16
N LYS A 2 24.53 1.04 5.48
CA LYS A 2 24.82 1.65 6.80
C LYS A 2 23.95 2.85 7.17
N ILE A 3 23.63 3.73 6.21
CA ILE A 3 22.78 4.92 6.43
C ILE A 3 21.34 4.50 6.77
N LEU A 4 20.81 3.51 6.09
CA LEU A 4 19.46 2.99 6.36
C LEU A 4 19.35 2.39 7.78
N MET A 5 20.37 1.67 8.24
CA MET A 5 20.39 1.05 9.58
C MET A 5 20.48 2.08 10.73
N GLN A 6 20.78 3.34 10.44
CA GLN A 6 20.78 4.43 11.42
C GLN A 6 19.42 5.11 11.54
N GLN A 7 18.48 4.76 10.65
CA GLN A 7 17.14 5.34 10.65
C GLN A 7 16.23 4.66 11.68
N ARG A 8 15.10 5.31 11.94
CA ARG A 8 14.05 4.74 12.79
C ARG A 8 13.62 3.37 12.27
N LYS A 9 13.57 2.38 13.15
CA LYS A 9 13.06 1.05 12.86
C LYS A 9 11.70 0.83 13.52
N ILE A 10 10.80 0.18 12.80
CA ILE A 10 9.51 -0.28 13.33
C ILE A 10 9.62 -1.78 13.60
N GLU A 11 9.59 -2.16 14.87
CA GLU A 11 9.67 -3.56 15.30
C GLU A 11 8.30 -4.28 15.23
N SER A 12 7.20 -3.54 15.35
CA SER A 12 5.84 -4.11 15.32
C SER A 12 5.35 -4.46 13.90
N LEU A 13 6.15 -4.21 12.86
CA LEU A 13 5.77 -4.41 11.49
C LEU A 13 5.75 -5.90 11.12
N THR A 14 4.56 -6.43 10.86
CA THR A 14 4.32 -7.82 10.45
C THR A 14 3.68 -7.89 9.07
N ASP A 15 3.71 -9.06 8.42
CA ASP A 15 3.03 -9.28 7.13
C ASP A 15 1.49 -9.36 7.27
N ASN A 16 0.96 -9.39 8.49
CA ASN A 16 -0.48 -9.49 8.75
C ASN A 16 -1.23 -8.15 8.62
N ILE A 17 -0.50 -7.04 8.54
CA ILE A 17 -1.09 -5.70 8.36
C ILE A 17 -1.04 -5.34 6.88
N GLY A 18 -2.18 -4.91 6.32
CA GLY A 18 -2.27 -4.48 4.92
C GLY A 18 -2.26 -5.62 3.92
N ILE A 19 -1.68 -5.36 2.74
CA ILE A 19 -1.56 -6.33 1.63
C ILE A 19 -0.10 -6.52 1.28
N VAL A 20 0.31 -7.78 1.06
CA VAL A 20 1.67 -8.12 0.65
C VAL A 20 1.66 -8.68 -0.77
N PHE A 21 2.54 -8.16 -1.61
CA PHE A 21 2.82 -8.61 -2.97
C PHE A 21 4.24 -9.14 -3.07
N GLY A 22 4.44 -10.19 -3.86
CA GLY A 22 5.75 -10.79 -4.08
C GLY A 22 5.99 -12.06 -3.26
N PRO A 23 7.14 -12.72 -3.46
CA PRO A 23 7.40 -14.02 -2.87
C PRO A 23 7.67 -13.92 -1.36
N SER A 24 7.19 -14.91 -0.60
CA SER A 24 7.43 -15.00 0.84
C SER A 24 8.93 -15.12 1.20
N THR A 25 9.73 -15.65 0.26
CA THR A 25 11.18 -15.84 0.37
C THR A 25 11.99 -14.61 0.00
N ALA A 26 11.36 -13.48 -0.31
CA ALA A 26 12.06 -12.26 -0.68
C ALA A 26 13.00 -11.78 0.44
N GLU A 27 14.21 -11.42 0.06
CA GLU A 27 15.25 -10.92 0.96
C GLU A 27 14.91 -9.53 1.49
N TYR A 28 14.28 -8.71 0.64
CA TYR A 28 13.93 -7.33 0.97
C TYR A 28 12.42 -7.16 1.05
N LYS A 29 11.98 -6.51 2.13
CA LYS A 29 10.61 -6.09 2.32
C LYS A 29 10.51 -4.57 2.24
N ILE A 30 9.77 -4.07 1.26
CA ILE A 30 9.44 -2.64 1.16
C ILE A 30 8.03 -2.47 1.69
N THR A 31 7.89 -1.69 2.77
CA THR A 31 6.58 -1.35 3.34
C THR A 31 6.25 0.08 3.01
N ILE A 32 5.07 0.32 2.46
CA ILE A 32 4.60 1.61 2.01
C ILE A 32 3.32 1.96 2.76
N ILE A 33 3.38 3.03 3.54
CA ILE A 33 2.21 3.65 4.13
C ILE A 33 1.64 4.61 3.11
N THR A 34 0.41 4.40 2.71
CA THR A 34 -0.20 5.12 1.59
C THR A 34 -1.63 5.58 1.89
N ASN A 35 -2.14 6.49 1.05
CA ASN A 35 -3.54 6.88 1.02
C ASN A 35 -3.98 6.98 -0.45
N PRO A 36 -5.14 6.44 -0.82
CA PRO A 36 -5.61 6.44 -2.21
C PRO A 36 -5.75 7.84 -2.84
N CYS A 37 -6.03 8.87 -2.04
CA CYS A 37 -6.19 10.24 -2.53
C CYS A 37 -4.93 11.11 -2.38
N CYS A 38 -3.80 10.53 -2.00
CA CYS A 38 -2.53 11.22 -1.86
C CYS A 38 -1.83 11.34 -3.21
N TYR A 39 -1.52 12.57 -3.65
CA TYR A 39 -0.82 12.82 -4.91
C TYR A 39 0.57 12.16 -4.97
N TRP A 40 1.37 12.31 -3.93
CA TRP A 40 2.72 11.72 -3.88
C TRP A 40 2.69 10.18 -3.82
N CYS A 41 1.62 9.60 -3.27
CA CYS A 41 1.41 8.17 -3.32
C CYS A 41 1.13 7.68 -4.75
N LYS A 42 0.39 8.48 -5.53
CA LYS A 42 0.20 8.21 -6.97
C LYS A 42 1.51 8.23 -7.74
N GLU A 43 2.38 9.23 -7.49
CA GLU A 43 3.67 9.31 -8.18
C GLU A 43 4.59 8.14 -7.81
N LEU A 44 4.65 7.78 -6.53
CA LEU A 44 5.39 6.61 -6.04
C LEU A 44 4.88 5.30 -6.66
N HIS A 45 3.58 5.19 -6.92
CA HIS A 45 2.98 3.97 -7.47
C HIS A 45 3.61 3.54 -8.80
N LYS A 46 4.01 4.47 -9.64
CA LYS A 46 4.69 4.19 -10.92
C LYS A 46 6.02 3.43 -10.71
N GLU A 47 6.75 3.77 -9.66
CA GLU A 47 8.00 3.09 -9.30
C GLU A 47 7.71 1.69 -8.74
N ILE A 48 6.69 1.56 -7.91
CA ILE A 48 6.26 0.29 -7.29
C ILE A 48 5.83 -0.72 -8.35
N HIS A 49 5.04 -0.29 -9.33
CA HIS A 49 4.57 -1.16 -10.42
C HIS A 49 5.75 -1.80 -11.15
N ASN A 50 6.74 -1.00 -11.53
CA ASN A 50 7.94 -1.49 -12.21
C ASN A 50 8.74 -2.48 -11.35
N LEU A 51 8.80 -2.27 -10.05
CA LEU A 51 9.51 -3.12 -9.11
C LEU A 51 8.88 -4.50 -8.92
N LEU A 52 7.57 -4.55 -8.77
CA LEU A 52 6.82 -5.81 -8.60
C LEU A 52 7.08 -6.82 -9.72
N TRP A 53 7.32 -6.31 -10.94
CA TRP A 53 7.51 -7.15 -12.13
C TRP A 53 8.98 -7.43 -12.46
N SER A 54 9.92 -6.68 -11.88
CA SER A 54 11.34 -6.76 -12.28
C SER A 54 12.24 -7.51 -11.31
N ARG A 55 11.82 -7.71 -10.05
CA ARG A 55 12.69 -8.26 -9.00
C ARG A 55 12.02 -9.34 -8.15
N SER A 56 12.55 -10.56 -8.21
CA SER A 56 12.09 -11.70 -7.41
C SER A 56 12.59 -11.68 -5.95
N ASN A 57 13.56 -10.83 -5.62
CA ASN A 57 14.12 -10.72 -4.27
C ASN A 57 13.44 -9.64 -3.40
N ILE A 58 12.36 -9.02 -3.92
CA ILE A 58 11.61 -7.97 -3.21
C ILE A 58 10.17 -8.42 -3.00
N LYS A 59 9.64 -8.19 -1.80
CA LYS A 59 8.20 -8.16 -1.52
C LYS A 59 7.78 -6.77 -1.08
N ILE A 60 6.57 -6.38 -1.48
CA ILE A 60 6.02 -5.06 -1.18
C ILE A 60 4.79 -5.23 -0.29
N GLN A 61 4.77 -4.52 0.83
CA GLN A 61 3.63 -4.42 1.72
C GLN A 61 3.02 -3.03 1.59
N ILE A 62 1.69 -2.98 1.39
CA ILE A 62 0.93 -1.73 1.33
C ILE A 62 0.02 -1.65 2.54
N ILE A 63 0.11 -0.55 3.27
CA ILE A 63 -0.70 -0.25 4.45
C ILE A 63 -1.43 1.07 4.18
N PHE A 64 -2.77 1.05 4.27
CA PHE A 64 -3.58 2.24 4.07
C PHE A 64 -3.71 3.04 5.36
N ASN A 65 -3.27 4.30 5.33
CA ASN A 65 -3.53 5.27 6.40
C ASN A 65 -4.78 6.07 6.05
N VAL A 66 -5.94 5.46 6.33
CA VAL A 66 -7.26 6.00 6.00
C VAL A 66 -8.14 5.97 7.25
N PRO A 67 -8.44 7.12 7.87
CA PRO A 67 -9.33 7.17 9.03
C PRO A 67 -10.77 6.83 8.64
N SER A 68 -11.54 6.30 9.59
CA SER A 68 -12.95 5.95 9.38
C SER A 68 -13.84 7.16 9.04
N SER A 69 -13.38 8.36 9.38
CA SER A 69 -14.01 9.65 9.02
C SER A 69 -13.59 10.19 7.65
N SER A 70 -12.79 9.43 6.90
CA SER A 70 -12.30 9.84 5.59
C SER A 70 -13.42 10.01 4.56
N SER A 71 -13.06 10.65 3.45
CA SER A 71 -13.94 10.77 2.29
C SER A 71 -14.40 9.40 1.80
N ASN A 72 -15.60 9.36 1.21
CA ASN A 72 -16.14 8.13 0.62
C ASN A 72 -15.18 7.53 -0.42
N MET A 73 -14.45 8.38 -1.16
CA MET A 73 -13.49 7.95 -2.17
C MET A 73 -12.34 7.13 -1.58
N GLU A 74 -11.71 7.61 -0.51
CA GLU A 74 -10.62 6.90 0.16
C GLU A 74 -11.07 5.54 0.69
N LEU A 75 -12.24 5.49 1.33
CA LEU A 75 -12.81 4.26 1.88
C LEU A 75 -13.19 3.27 0.77
N GLU A 76 -13.91 3.70 -0.24
CA GLU A 76 -14.38 2.82 -1.33
C GLU A 76 -13.21 2.17 -2.10
N VAL A 77 -12.16 2.95 -2.40
CA VAL A 77 -10.98 2.42 -3.10
C VAL A 77 -10.20 1.45 -2.20
N SER A 78 -9.98 1.80 -0.94
CA SER A 78 -9.32 0.90 0.02
C SER A 78 -10.08 -0.41 0.22
N ARG A 79 -11.40 -0.34 0.37
CA ARG A 79 -12.29 -1.50 0.47
C ARG A 79 -12.20 -2.42 -0.75
N ALA A 80 -12.18 -1.84 -1.95
CA ALA A 80 -12.09 -2.62 -3.19
C ALA A 80 -10.76 -3.38 -3.29
N ILE A 81 -9.64 -2.72 -2.98
CA ILE A 81 -8.32 -3.33 -3.01
C ILE A 81 -8.20 -4.46 -1.96
N LEU A 82 -8.63 -4.20 -0.73
CA LEU A 82 -8.61 -5.18 0.36
C LEU A 82 -9.60 -6.33 0.11
N GLY A 83 -10.79 -6.02 -0.39
CA GLY A 83 -11.82 -7.01 -0.71
C GLY A 83 -11.39 -7.98 -1.79
N SER A 84 -10.66 -7.51 -2.79
CA SER A 84 -10.06 -8.35 -3.82
C SER A 84 -9.02 -9.33 -3.23
N ALA A 85 -8.17 -8.86 -2.31
CA ALA A 85 -7.19 -9.71 -1.65
C ALA A 85 -7.82 -10.76 -0.72
N ALA A 86 -8.94 -10.41 -0.08
CA ALA A 86 -9.60 -11.26 0.91
C ALA A 86 -10.51 -12.34 0.28
N SER A 87 -10.95 -12.16 -0.96
CA SER A 87 -11.94 -13.04 -1.59
C SER A 87 -11.41 -13.62 -2.90
N PRO A 88 -11.02 -14.92 -2.91
CA PRO A 88 -10.60 -15.63 -4.13
C PRO A 88 -11.69 -15.68 -5.22
N SER A 89 -12.95 -15.42 -4.86
CA SER A 89 -14.08 -15.38 -5.78
C SER A 89 -14.22 -14.06 -6.53
N THR A 90 -13.41 -13.06 -6.21
CA THR A 90 -13.37 -11.83 -7.00
C THR A 90 -12.55 -12.05 -8.28
N TYR A 91 -13.07 -11.55 -9.39
CA TYR A 91 -12.42 -11.66 -10.71
C TYR A 91 -11.22 -10.72 -10.90
N TYR A 92 -10.93 -9.89 -9.89
CA TYR A 92 -9.94 -8.82 -10.00
C TYR A 92 -8.77 -9.07 -9.03
N ALA A 93 -7.56 -8.94 -9.52
CA ALA A 93 -6.37 -8.96 -8.68
C ALA A 93 -6.16 -7.59 -8.00
N SER A 94 -5.69 -7.60 -6.75
CA SER A 94 -5.51 -6.36 -5.97
C SER A 94 -4.52 -5.38 -6.62
N ASN A 95 -3.47 -5.89 -7.27
CA ASN A 95 -2.53 -5.07 -8.02
C ASN A 95 -3.18 -4.41 -9.25
N GLU A 96 -4.06 -5.12 -9.97
CA GLU A 96 -4.81 -4.56 -11.10
C GLU A 96 -5.69 -3.38 -10.66
N ILE A 97 -6.36 -3.51 -9.50
CA ILE A 97 -7.22 -2.45 -8.96
C ILE A 97 -6.39 -1.24 -8.55
N LEU A 98 -5.26 -1.48 -7.89
CA LEU A 98 -4.34 -0.45 -7.43
C LEU A 98 -3.74 0.33 -8.61
N ASP A 99 -3.29 -0.39 -9.64
CA ASP A 99 -2.74 0.20 -10.88
C ASP A 99 -3.81 1.05 -11.59
N PHE A 100 -5.01 0.51 -11.77
CA PHE A 100 -6.09 1.24 -12.43
C PHE A 100 -6.48 2.49 -11.66
N TRP A 101 -6.54 2.42 -10.32
CA TRP A 101 -6.83 3.59 -9.51
C TRP A 101 -5.81 4.70 -9.75
N PHE A 102 -4.55 4.44 -9.55
CA PHE A 102 -3.52 5.47 -9.63
C PHE A 102 -3.20 5.93 -11.05
N GLU A 103 -3.29 5.05 -12.05
CA GLU A 103 -2.88 5.37 -13.41
C GLU A 103 -4.03 5.87 -14.29
N LYS A 104 -5.26 5.38 -14.09
CA LYS A 104 -6.40 5.61 -15.00
C LYS A 104 -7.55 6.38 -14.37
N SER A 105 -7.82 6.19 -13.09
CA SER A 105 -9.02 6.73 -12.44
C SER A 105 -8.74 7.59 -11.20
N TYR A 106 -7.51 8.03 -11.01
CA TYR A 106 -7.15 8.85 -9.84
C TYR A 106 -8.09 10.05 -9.70
N ASN A 107 -8.66 10.21 -8.49
CA ASN A 107 -9.71 11.19 -8.18
C ASN A 107 -11.01 11.06 -8.99
N ASN A 108 -11.24 9.94 -9.65
CA ASN A 108 -12.46 9.67 -10.41
C ASN A 108 -13.12 8.34 -9.94
N LEU A 109 -13.80 8.42 -8.80
CA LEU A 109 -14.49 7.26 -8.20
C LEU A 109 -15.56 6.67 -9.13
N SER A 110 -16.24 7.50 -9.92
CA SER A 110 -17.27 7.03 -10.86
C SER A 110 -16.65 6.13 -11.94
N LEU A 111 -15.53 6.52 -12.53
CA LEU A 111 -14.81 5.70 -13.50
C LEU A 111 -14.30 4.40 -12.87
N PHE A 112 -13.75 4.49 -11.67
CA PHE A 112 -13.28 3.32 -10.90
C PHE A 112 -14.41 2.31 -10.65
N LYS A 113 -15.58 2.76 -10.15
CA LYS A 113 -16.74 1.90 -9.85
C LYS A 113 -17.39 1.31 -11.10
N LYS A 114 -17.25 1.93 -12.26
CA LYS A 114 -17.69 1.33 -13.54
C LYS A 114 -16.81 0.14 -13.96
N ARG A 115 -15.53 0.19 -13.63
CA ARG A 115 -14.57 -0.87 -13.99
C ARG A 115 -14.59 -2.04 -13.00
N PHE A 116 -14.70 -1.74 -11.70
CA PHE A 116 -14.64 -2.73 -10.63
C PHE A 116 -15.94 -2.73 -9.83
N ILE A 117 -16.69 -3.82 -9.99
CA ILE A 117 -17.99 -4.02 -9.34
C ILE A 117 -17.84 -5.07 -8.25
N PHE A 118 -18.09 -4.67 -7.01
CA PHE A 118 -18.03 -5.53 -5.84
C PHE A 118 -19.38 -5.58 -5.14
N PRO A 119 -19.79 -6.73 -4.59
CA PRO A 119 -20.88 -6.80 -3.64
C PRO A 119 -20.62 -5.89 -2.43
N LYS A 120 -21.63 -5.16 -1.98
CA LYS A 120 -21.52 -4.26 -0.82
C LYS A 120 -21.00 -4.97 0.43
N THR A 121 -21.41 -6.21 0.63
CA THR A 121 -20.99 -7.04 1.76
C THR A 121 -19.48 -7.31 1.77
N ILE A 122 -18.85 -7.50 0.60
CA ILE A 122 -17.39 -7.68 0.49
C ILE A 122 -16.68 -6.39 0.84
N LEU A 123 -17.18 -5.24 0.37
CA LEU A 123 -16.58 -3.94 0.64
C LEU A 123 -16.65 -3.59 2.13
N GLU A 124 -17.84 -3.69 2.74
CA GLU A 124 -18.06 -3.35 4.15
C GLU A 124 -17.31 -4.29 5.11
N ALA A 125 -17.09 -5.54 4.72
CA ALA A 125 -16.29 -6.49 5.50
C ALA A 125 -14.83 -6.06 5.69
N GLN A 126 -14.35 -5.07 4.94
CA GLN A 126 -12.97 -4.58 5.05
C GLN A 126 -12.79 -3.45 6.08
N ASP A 127 -13.87 -2.90 6.64
CA ASP A 127 -13.81 -1.75 7.52
C ASP A 127 -12.96 -1.99 8.77
N ASN A 128 -13.04 -3.17 9.36
CA ASN A 128 -12.19 -3.51 10.50
C ASN A 128 -10.70 -3.50 10.13
N LYS A 129 -10.32 -4.03 8.99
CA LYS A 129 -8.93 -4.01 8.51
C LYS A 129 -8.43 -2.59 8.24
N ILE A 130 -9.29 -1.74 7.65
CA ILE A 130 -8.96 -0.33 7.42
C ILE A 130 -8.72 0.37 8.76
N ASN A 131 -9.59 0.16 9.74
CA ASN A 131 -9.44 0.73 11.07
C ASN A 131 -8.18 0.21 11.79
N GLU A 132 -7.88 -1.08 11.71
CA GLU A 132 -6.66 -1.66 12.28
C GLU A 132 -5.40 -1.03 11.70
N MET A 133 -5.34 -0.85 10.37
CA MET A 133 -4.22 -0.18 9.70
C MET A 133 -4.08 1.28 10.16
N TYR A 134 -5.19 2.01 10.23
CA TYR A 134 -5.18 3.40 10.68
C TYR A 134 -4.71 3.53 12.13
N PHE A 135 -5.23 2.70 13.04
CA PHE A 135 -4.80 2.71 14.45
C PHE A 135 -3.34 2.30 14.60
N TRP A 136 -2.88 1.31 13.82
CA TRP A 136 -1.47 0.94 13.82
C TRP A 136 -0.59 2.10 13.34
N CYS A 137 -0.93 2.78 12.24
CA CYS A 137 -0.23 3.97 11.78
C CYS A 137 -0.14 5.05 12.86
N ASN A 138 -1.23 5.31 13.58
CA ASN A 138 -1.25 6.28 14.68
C ASN A 138 -0.36 5.84 15.85
N SER A 139 -0.41 4.59 16.26
CA SER A 139 0.42 4.06 17.34
C SER A 139 1.91 4.18 17.02
N GLU A 140 2.27 4.01 15.76
CA GLU A 140 3.63 4.19 15.25
C GLU A 140 3.95 5.64 14.86
N LYS A 141 3.04 6.59 15.10
CA LYS A 141 3.20 8.02 14.78
C LYS A 141 3.54 8.28 13.29
N LEU A 142 2.91 7.53 12.40
CA LEU A 142 3.04 7.65 10.96
C LEU A 142 1.89 8.50 10.42
N TYR A 143 2.09 9.80 10.36
CA TYR A 143 1.05 10.76 9.98
C TYR A 143 1.15 11.26 8.54
N THR A 144 2.27 10.98 7.87
CA THR A 144 2.53 11.43 6.49
C THR A 144 2.48 10.27 5.50
N THR A 145 1.98 10.55 4.29
CA THR A 145 1.97 9.60 3.18
C THR A 145 2.56 10.24 1.92
N PRO A 146 3.33 9.47 1.14
CA PRO A 146 3.81 8.13 1.44
C PRO A 146 4.89 8.12 2.53
N SER A 147 4.95 7.06 3.35
CA SER A 147 6.11 6.74 4.17
C SER A 147 6.63 5.37 3.76
N ILE A 148 7.93 5.25 3.55
CA ILE A 148 8.55 4.04 2.99
C ILE A 148 9.51 3.43 4.01
N PHE A 149 9.41 2.12 4.21
CA PHE A 149 10.32 1.36 5.06
C PHE A 149 10.95 0.23 4.26
N ILE A 150 12.23 -0.01 4.49
CA ILE A 150 12.98 -1.12 3.91
C ILE A 150 13.47 -2.01 5.04
N ASN A 151 13.00 -3.26 5.07
CA ASN A 151 13.23 -4.19 6.17
C ASN A 151 12.92 -3.59 7.56
N GLY A 152 11.86 -2.75 7.63
CA GLY A 152 11.41 -2.07 8.83
C GLY A 152 12.13 -0.76 9.15
N PHE A 153 13.18 -0.38 8.43
CA PHE A 153 13.88 0.90 8.62
C PHE A 153 13.27 1.98 7.74
N LEU A 154 12.99 3.14 8.31
CA LEU A 154 12.47 4.29 7.56
C LEU A 154 13.45 4.71 6.47
N MET A 155 12.96 4.88 5.27
CA MET A 155 13.76 5.43 4.17
C MET A 155 14.01 6.92 4.42
N PRO A 156 15.26 7.40 4.35
CA PRO A 156 15.55 8.84 4.50
C PRO A 156 14.95 9.66 3.35
N ASP A 157 14.46 10.85 3.67
CA ASP A 157 13.80 11.73 2.69
C ASP A 157 14.73 12.23 1.58
N GLU A 158 16.05 12.16 1.79
CA GLU A 158 17.06 12.56 0.82
C GLU A 158 17.25 11.56 -0.33
N TYR A 159 16.65 10.37 -0.24
CA TYR A 159 16.79 9.31 -1.25
C TYR A 159 15.46 9.04 -1.96
N GLU A 160 15.54 8.83 -3.27
CA GLU A 160 14.44 8.24 -4.02
C GLU A 160 14.44 6.71 -3.87
N LEU A 161 13.27 6.08 -3.95
CA LEU A 161 13.15 4.63 -3.80
C LEU A 161 14.06 3.89 -4.78
N LYS A 162 14.13 4.35 -6.04
CA LYS A 162 15.00 3.75 -7.07
C LYS A 162 16.48 3.76 -6.68
N GLU A 163 16.96 4.83 -5.99
CA GLU A 163 18.36 4.93 -5.57
C GLU A 163 18.70 3.89 -4.50
N VAL A 164 17.78 3.73 -3.52
CA VAL A 164 17.96 2.71 -2.47
C VAL A 164 17.94 1.30 -3.07
N LEU A 165 17.14 1.08 -4.10
CA LEU A 165 17.04 -0.21 -4.78
C LEU A 165 18.26 -0.58 -5.61
N TYR A 166 19.05 0.39 -6.05
CA TYR A 166 20.36 0.12 -6.64
C TYR A 166 21.40 -0.33 -5.61
N MET A 167 21.14 -0.08 -4.32
CA MET A 167 22.05 -0.43 -3.22
C MET A 167 21.74 -1.79 -2.58
N ILE A 168 20.62 -2.41 -2.95
CA ILE A 168 20.12 -3.73 -2.51
C ILE A 168 19.80 -4.61 -3.75
#